data_7a5cac2710e18ead53464c7240326132
#
_entry.id   7a5cac2710e18ead53464c7240326132
#
_cell.length_a   1.000
_cell.length_b   1.000
_cell.length_c   1.000
_cell.angle_alpha   90.00
_cell.angle_beta   90.00
_cell.angle_gamma   90.00
#
_symmetry.space_group_name_H-M   'P 1'
#
loop_
_entity.id
_entity.type
_entity.pdbx_description
1 polymer ?
#
loop_
_entity_poly.entity_id
_entity_poly.type
_entity_poly.pdbx_seq_one_letter_code
_entity_poly.pdbx_strand_id
1 'polypeptide(L)'
;MVKVLASVRACAAQVCAALLAAILCGCCSISVTHELGEDPDRGPLGGRYRLDGVDAPLVVAMRKHAPDGVVFADDEDASALPLKIDFREIGEEKDETSALQVLPGCLTLMMLPAFYEHHMMYRVRVESPLGIDSVDFKQIKRDAFSSLPIGFLPYAFSLDGYANGIADHNTLDKETRMGAVAEGLTNAVAQAVISTLSKVRYDAYMKELANNARKKKIAEEANHRENVLRMAEHGWPQESTLRDFAVKETTGLWDAIVSLRAEISIRKNRLQMLSDAIKGFGRKPDEDADYIKCKGEYDAARSALVQIFKSLESAYLAANKNNALYGSAEARARTRKAVDECSRIAIDAADRILKHK
;
A
#
# COMPACT_ATOMS: atom_id res chain seq x y z
N MET A 1 -26.25 -49.55 -69.85
CA MET A 1 -25.32 -50.06 -68.83
C MET A 1 -24.05 -49.23 -68.71
N VAL A 2 -23.39 -48.82 -69.77
CA VAL A 2 -22.13 -48.08 -69.75
C VAL A 2 -22.23 -46.70 -69.02
N LYS A 3 -23.33 -45.95 -69.21
CA LYS A 3 -23.53 -44.63 -68.58
C LYS A 3 -23.72 -44.72 -67.03
N VAL A 4 -24.27 -45.82 -66.53
CA VAL A 4 -24.46 -46.01 -65.09
C VAL A 4 -23.12 -46.33 -64.39
N LEU A 5 -22.27 -47.14 -65.04
CA LEU A 5 -20.95 -47.47 -64.60
C LEU A 5 -20.00 -46.24 -64.49
N ALA A 6 -20.11 -45.34 -65.48
CA ALA A 6 -19.35 -44.12 -65.53
C ALA A 6 -19.75 -43.14 -64.34
N SER A 7 -21.07 -43.05 -64.11
CA SER A 7 -21.59 -42.25 -62.99
C SER A 7 -21.18 -42.77 -61.61
N VAL A 8 -21.18 -44.09 -61.43
CA VAL A 8 -20.75 -44.72 -60.17
C VAL A 8 -19.26 -44.52 -59.90
N ARG A 9 -18.42 -44.62 -61.02
CA ARG A 9 -16.99 -44.34 -60.89
C ARG A 9 -16.69 -42.88 -60.58
N ALA A 10 -17.41 -41.94 -61.14
CA ALA A 10 -17.24 -40.53 -60.84
C ALA A 10 -17.66 -40.18 -59.41
N CYS A 11 -18.74 -40.78 -58.95
CA CYS A 11 -19.19 -40.60 -57.54
C CYS A 11 -18.21 -41.23 -56.58
N ALA A 12 -17.66 -42.39 -56.86
CA ALA A 12 -16.64 -43.04 -56.03
C ALA A 12 -15.33 -42.21 -55.99
N ALA A 13 -14.91 -41.65 -57.14
CA ALA A 13 -13.75 -40.77 -57.14
C ALA A 13 -13.94 -39.46 -56.38
N GLN A 14 -15.15 -38.88 -56.45
CA GLN A 14 -15.48 -37.69 -55.63
C GLN A 14 -15.52 -38.00 -54.15
N VAL A 15 -16.08 -39.12 -53.76
CA VAL A 15 -16.08 -39.56 -52.35
C VAL A 15 -14.66 -39.87 -51.85
N CYS A 16 -13.82 -40.51 -52.67
CA CYS A 16 -12.43 -40.75 -52.35
C CYS A 16 -11.64 -39.45 -52.26
N ALA A 17 -11.88 -38.48 -53.14
CA ALA A 17 -11.22 -37.17 -53.10
C ALA A 17 -11.65 -36.35 -51.87
N ALA A 18 -12.93 -36.41 -51.51
CA ALA A 18 -13.45 -35.75 -50.31
C ALA A 18 -12.90 -36.39 -49.03
N LEU A 19 -12.80 -37.72 -48.99
CA LEU A 19 -12.16 -38.46 -47.88
C LEU A 19 -10.64 -38.14 -47.78
N LEU A 20 -9.93 -38.09 -48.89
CA LEU A 20 -8.52 -37.69 -48.92
C LEU A 20 -8.34 -36.23 -48.48
N ALA A 21 -9.21 -35.32 -48.91
CA ALA A 21 -9.17 -33.94 -48.46
C ALA A 21 -9.47 -33.83 -46.96
N ALA A 22 -10.41 -34.60 -46.41
CA ALA A 22 -10.71 -34.66 -44.99
C ALA A 22 -9.53 -35.25 -44.16
N ILE A 23 -8.82 -36.23 -44.70
CA ILE A 23 -7.63 -36.83 -44.11
C ILE A 23 -6.44 -35.83 -44.13
N LEU A 24 -6.31 -35.02 -45.19
CA LEU A 24 -5.26 -34.02 -45.35
C LEU A 24 -5.54 -32.75 -44.53
N CYS A 25 -6.80 -32.46 -44.24
CA CYS A 25 -7.21 -31.35 -43.34
C CYS A 25 -7.30 -31.82 -41.91
N GLY A 26 -6.21 -32.36 -41.36
CA GLY A 26 -6.17 -32.82 -39.99
C GLY A 26 -6.73 -31.75 -39.02
N CYS A 27 -7.62 -32.19 -38.12
CA CYS A 27 -8.16 -31.32 -37.07
C CYS A 27 -7.21 -31.29 -35.90
N CYS A 28 -6.86 -30.09 -35.48
CA CYS A 28 -6.07 -29.87 -34.26
C CYS A 28 -6.96 -29.18 -33.24
N SER A 29 -6.92 -29.65 -32.00
CA SER A 29 -7.48 -28.92 -30.86
C SER A 29 -6.40 -28.64 -29.86
N ILE A 30 -6.50 -27.51 -29.21
CA ILE A 30 -5.61 -27.12 -28.10
C ILE A 30 -6.50 -26.87 -26.91
N SER A 31 -6.21 -27.54 -25.80
CA SER A 31 -6.81 -27.22 -24.51
C SER A 31 -5.73 -26.76 -23.54
N VAL A 32 -6.04 -25.73 -22.76
CA VAL A 32 -5.12 -25.21 -21.74
C VAL A 32 -5.86 -25.23 -20.41
N THR A 33 -5.28 -25.93 -19.45
CA THR A 33 -5.77 -25.96 -18.05
C THR A 33 -4.70 -25.41 -17.13
N HIS A 34 -5.14 -24.80 -16.03
CA HIS A 34 -4.24 -24.27 -15.03
C HIS A 34 -4.55 -24.92 -13.68
N GLU A 35 -3.54 -25.50 -13.05
CA GLU A 35 -3.64 -26.10 -11.73
C GLU A 35 -2.94 -25.18 -10.74
N LEU A 36 -3.72 -24.57 -9.84
CA LEU A 36 -3.24 -23.81 -8.71
C LEU A 36 -3.05 -24.74 -7.52
N GLY A 37 -1.90 -24.64 -6.87
CA GLY A 37 -1.70 -25.34 -5.61
C GLY A 37 -2.74 -24.91 -4.58
N GLU A 38 -3.43 -25.83 -3.98
CA GLU A 38 -4.34 -25.54 -2.87
C GLU A 38 -3.50 -25.27 -1.61
N ASP A 39 -3.70 -24.09 -0.98
CA ASP A 39 -3.20 -23.82 0.35
C ASP A 39 -4.35 -23.98 1.36
N PRO A 40 -4.37 -25.08 2.14
CA PRO A 40 -5.45 -25.38 3.05
C PRO A 40 -5.56 -24.40 4.24
N ASP A 41 -4.51 -23.64 4.52
CA ASP A 41 -4.44 -22.70 5.66
C ASP A 41 -4.86 -21.26 5.31
N ARG A 42 -5.49 -21.06 4.17
CA ARG A 42 -5.94 -19.72 3.75
C ARG A 42 -7.02 -19.19 4.67
N GLY A 43 -6.67 -18.14 5.38
CA GLY A 43 -7.64 -17.35 6.14
C GLY A 43 -8.65 -16.65 5.22
N PRO A 44 -9.67 -15.98 5.78
CA PRO A 44 -10.67 -15.28 5.01
C PRO A 44 -10.02 -14.23 4.08
N LEU A 45 -10.48 -14.20 2.82
CA LEU A 45 -10.09 -13.19 1.86
C LEU A 45 -10.81 -11.88 2.17
N GLY A 46 -10.14 -10.76 1.94
CA GLY A 46 -10.75 -9.45 2.12
C GLY A 46 -9.70 -8.34 2.18
N GLY A 47 -10.14 -7.11 1.94
CA GLY A 47 -9.31 -5.93 2.00
C GLY A 47 -9.32 -5.10 0.73
N ARG A 48 -8.64 -3.95 0.79
CA ARG A 48 -8.45 -3.05 -0.36
C ARG A 48 -7.00 -3.09 -0.78
N TYR A 49 -6.78 -3.32 -2.05
CA TYR A 49 -5.46 -3.52 -2.62
C TYR A 49 -5.24 -2.57 -3.80
N ARG A 50 -4.03 -2.06 -3.93
CA ARG A 50 -3.60 -1.25 -5.06
C ARG A 50 -2.53 -2.01 -5.83
N LEU A 51 -2.64 -1.99 -7.15
CA LEU A 51 -1.74 -2.72 -8.05
C LEU A 51 -0.72 -1.76 -8.63
N ASP A 52 0.52 -1.83 -8.16
CA ASP A 52 1.59 -0.93 -8.61
C ASP A 52 2.33 -1.53 -9.82
N GLY A 53 2.27 -0.85 -10.97
CA GLY A 53 3.01 -1.23 -12.18
C GLY A 53 2.53 -2.50 -12.88
N VAL A 54 1.24 -2.81 -12.76
CA VAL A 54 0.61 -4.00 -13.36
C VAL A 54 -0.07 -3.65 -14.67
N ASP A 55 0.05 -4.55 -15.66
CA ASP A 55 -0.55 -4.38 -16.98
C ASP A 55 -2.09 -4.36 -16.91
N ALA A 56 -2.70 -3.51 -17.75
CA ALA A 56 -4.15 -3.32 -17.79
C ALA A 56 -4.97 -4.62 -17.94
N PRO A 57 -4.60 -5.60 -18.78
CA PRO A 57 -5.31 -6.87 -18.90
C PRO A 57 -5.37 -7.65 -17.58
N LEU A 58 -4.26 -7.67 -16.84
CA LEU A 58 -4.20 -8.36 -15.53
C LEU A 58 -5.07 -7.65 -14.48
N VAL A 59 -5.08 -6.32 -14.47
CA VAL A 59 -5.96 -5.53 -13.59
C VAL A 59 -7.43 -5.87 -13.86
N VAL A 60 -7.83 -5.94 -15.13
CA VAL A 60 -9.21 -6.32 -15.52
C VAL A 60 -9.54 -7.74 -15.06
N ALA A 61 -8.62 -8.69 -15.29
CA ALA A 61 -8.80 -10.07 -14.86
C ALA A 61 -8.93 -10.19 -13.32
N MET A 62 -8.12 -9.47 -12.57
CA MET A 62 -8.18 -9.45 -11.11
C MET A 62 -9.49 -8.87 -10.59
N ARG A 63 -9.97 -7.78 -11.19
CA ARG A 63 -11.28 -7.19 -10.84
C ARG A 63 -12.44 -8.13 -11.18
N LYS A 64 -12.34 -8.86 -12.28
CA LYS A 64 -13.37 -9.85 -12.72
C LYS A 64 -13.45 -11.05 -11.76
N HIS A 65 -12.31 -11.51 -11.24
CA HIS A 65 -12.22 -12.69 -10.40
C HIS A 65 -12.14 -12.36 -8.90
N ALA A 66 -12.24 -11.07 -8.52
CA ALA A 66 -12.21 -10.65 -7.13
C ALA A 66 -13.35 -11.30 -6.34
N PRO A 67 -13.05 -12.03 -5.26
CA PRO A 67 -14.10 -12.57 -4.37
C PRO A 67 -14.74 -11.46 -3.55
N ASP A 68 -15.89 -11.75 -2.96
CA ASP A 68 -16.58 -10.84 -2.08
C ASP A 68 -15.64 -10.34 -0.94
N GLY A 69 -15.60 -9.03 -0.76
CA GLY A 69 -14.76 -8.39 0.26
C GLY A 69 -13.34 -8.02 -0.17
N VAL A 70 -12.92 -8.40 -1.38
CA VAL A 70 -11.67 -7.94 -2.01
C VAL A 70 -11.96 -6.81 -2.99
N VAL A 71 -11.29 -5.67 -2.84
CA VAL A 71 -11.45 -4.50 -3.71
C VAL A 71 -10.09 -4.08 -4.25
N PHE A 72 -9.96 -4.01 -5.57
CA PHE A 72 -8.80 -3.44 -6.23
C PHE A 72 -9.05 -1.95 -6.49
N ALA A 73 -8.40 -1.12 -5.69
CA ALA A 73 -8.53 0.34 -5.72
C ALA A 73 -7.68 0.96 -6.83
N ASP A 74 -8.00 2.20 -7.16
CA ASP A 74 -7.20 3.00 -8.09
C ASP A 74 -5.92 3.52 -7.41
N ASP A 75 -4.95 4.00 -8.20
CA ASP A 75 -3.57 4.33 -7.78
C ASP A 75 -3.47 5.39 -6.66
N GLU A 76 -4.50 6.22 -6.47
CA GLU A 76 -4.49 7.30 -5.48
C GLU A 76 -5.02 6.89 -4.09
N ASP A 77 -5.54 5.68 -3.92
CA ASP A 77 -6.10 5.26 -2.63
C ASP A 77 -5.01 4.93 -1.60
N ALA A 78 -4.73 5.88 -0.72
CA ALA A 78 -3.75 5.73 0.36
C ALA A 78 -4.15 4.66 1.41
N SER A 79 -5.42 4.23 1.45
CA SER A 79 -5.90 3.18 2.35
C SER A 79 -5.74 1.77 1.77
N ALA A 80 -5.37 1.65 0.50
CA ALA A 80 -5.17 0.38 -0.16
C ALA A 80 -3.76 -0.15 0.08
N LEU A 81 -3.64 -1.45 0.35
CA LEU A 81 -2.36 -2.14 0.48
C LEU A 81 -1.70 -2.23 -0.90
N PRO A 82 -0.53 -1.61 -1.12
CA PRO A 82 0.14 -1.69 -2.40
C PRO A 82 0.69 -3.11 -2.64
N LEU A 83 0.44 -3.63 -3.84
CA LEU A 83 0.92 -4.92 -4.31
C LEU A 83 1.75 -4.72 -5.57
N LYS A 84 2.93 -5.35 -5.59
CA LYS A 84 3.79 -5.45 -6.74
C LYS A 84 3.80 -6.90 -7.20
N ILE A 85 3.50 -7.13 -8.46
CA ILE A 85 3.35 -8.48 -9.01
C ILE A 85 4.51 -8.73 -9.97
N ASP A 86 5.25 -9.80 -9.73
CA ASP A 86 6.27 -10.34 -10.63
C ASP A 86 5.82 -11.73 -11.06
N PHE A 87 5.78 -11.95 -12.37
CA PHE A 87 5.35 -13.20 -12.97
C PHE A 87 6.45 -13.72 -13.89
N ARG A 88 6.83 -15.00 -13.70
CA ARG A 88 7.85 -15.63 -14.52
C ARG A 88 7.60 -17.11 -14.72
N GLU A 89 8.01 -17.59 -15.86
CA GLU A 89 8.17 -19.01 -16.12
C GLU A 89 9.35 -19.56 -15.32
N ILE A 90 9.16 -20.71 -14.66
CA ILE A 90 10.23 -21.38 -13.89
C ILE A 90 10.90 -22.44 -14.73
N GLY A 91 10.15 -23.09 -15.61
CA GLY A 91 10.64 -24.14 -16.49
C GLY A 91 9.54 -25.05 -17.00
N GLU A 92 9.93 -25.95 -17.86
CA GLU A 92 9.09 -27.01 -18.41
C GLU A 92 9.31 -28.27 -17.57
N GLU A 93 8.23 -28.84 -17.05
CA GLU A 93 8.29 -30.17 -16.44
C GLU A 93 8.42 -31.17 -17.59
N LYS A 94 9.48 -32.00 -17.59
CA LYS A 94 9.69 -33.00 -18.63
C LYS A 94 8.51 -33.96 -18.68
N ASP A 95 7.73 -33.82 -19.73
CA ASP A 95 6.61 -34.69 -19.98
C ASP A 95 7.12 -36.10 -20.33
N GLU A 96 6.76 -37.03 -19.49
CA GLU A 96 6.61 -38.40 -19.91
C GLU A 96 5.31 -38.50 -20.69
N THR A 97 5.25 -37.93 -21.93
CA THR A 97 4.15 -38.22 -22.84
C THR A 97 4.10 -39.73 -22.95
N SER A 98 3.17 -40.35 -22.23
CA SER A 98 3.15 -41.79 -22.17
C SER A 98 2.91 -42.29 -23.58
N ALA A 99 3.68 -43.24 -24.06
CA ALA A 99 3.49 -43.86 -25.36
C ALA A 99 2.02 -44.33 -25.53
N LEU A 100 1.32 -44.59 -24.45
CA LEU A 100 -0.10 -44.89 -24.38
C LEU A 100 -1.02 -43.78 -24.86
N GLN A 101 -0.60 -42.51 -24.82
CA GLN A 101 -1.39 -41.37 -25.30
C GLN A 101 -1.25 -41.18 -26.83
N VAL A 102 -0.12 -41.57 -27.39
CA VAL A 102 0.15 -41.46 -28.86
C VAL A 102 -0.18 -42.74 -29.62
N LEU A 103 -0.02 -43.88 -28.95
CA LEU A 103 -0.20 -45.20 -29.54
C LEU A 103 -1.57 -45.39 -30.25
N PRO A 104 -2.73 -45.00 -29.67
CA PRO A 104 -4.01 -45.14 -30.34
C PRO A 104 -4.08 -44.38 -31.67
N GLY A 105 -3.53 -43.15 -31.71
CA GLY A 105 -3.46 -42.34 -32.91
C GLY A 105 -2.59 -43.02 -33.99
N CYS A 106 -1.43 -43.54 -33.60
CA CYS A 106 -0.53 -44.24 -34.51
C CYS A 106 -1.11 -45.54 -35.06
N LEU A 107 -1.74 -46.34 -34.21
CA LEU A 107 -2.35 -47.64 -34.62
C LEU A 107 -3.60 -47.46 -35.52
N THR A 108 -4.27 -46.35 -35.40
CA THR A 108 -5.48 -46.05 -36.19
C THR A 108 -5.21 -45.10 -37.36
N LEU A 109 -3.96 -44.92 -37.77
CA LEU A 109 -3.55 -43.96 -38.81
C LEU A 109 -4.09 -42.56 -38.51
N MET A 110 -4.02 -42.13 -37.28
CA MET A 110 -4.54 -40.83 -36.77
C MET A 110 -6.06 -40.68 -36.90
N MET A 111 -6.81 -41.75 -37.07
CA MET A 111 -8.29 -41.70 -37.02
C MET A 111 -8.79 -41.42 -35.61
N LEU A 112 -8.09 -41.92 -34.59
CA LEU A 112 -8.29 -41.51 -33.21
C LEU A 112 -7.31 -40.39 -32.86
N PRO A 113 -7.69 -39.47 -31.95
CA PRO A 113 -6.81 -38.37 -31.58
C PRO A 113 -5.55 -38.86 -30.89
N ALA A 114 -4.41 -38.32 -31.31
CA ALA A 114 -3.17 -38.40 -30.57
C ALA A 114 -3.01 -37.14 -29.70
N PHE A 115 -2.57 -37.30 -28.49
CA PHE A 115 -2.46 -36.23 -27.49
C PHE A 115 -1.02 -35.99 -27.13
N TYR A 116 -0.64 -34.71 -27.05
CA TYR A 116 0.62 -34.26 -26.54
C TYR A 116 0.33 -33.27 -25.40
N GLU A 117 0.91 -33.52 -24.23
CA GLU A 117 0.77 -32.63 -23.09
C GLU A 117 2.11 -31.94 -22.86
N HIS A 118 2.05 -30.61 -22.69
CA HIS A 118 3.17 -29.79 -22.28
C HIS A 118 2.84 -29.17 -20.95
N HIS A 119 3.71 -29.38 -19.99
CA HIS A 119 3.54 -28.87 -18.63
C HIS A 119 4.52 -27.72 -18.40
N MET A 120 4.00 -26.53 -18.22
CA MET A 120 4.78 -25.33 -17.93
C MET A 120 4.54 -24.91 -16.49
N MET A 121 5.63 -24.70 -15.77
CA MET A 121 5.57 -24.22 -14.38
C MET A 121 5.81 -22.72 -14.34
N TYR A 122 4.92 -22.01 -13.66
CA TYR A 122 4.98 -20.57 -13.48
C TYR A 122 5.01 -20.21 -12.00
N ARG A 123 5.71 -19.12 -11.70
CA ARG A 123 5.73 -18.53 -10.36
C ARG A 123 5.19 -17.11 -10.42
N VAL A 124 4.22 -16.85 -9.58
CA VAL A 124 3.73 -15.51 -9.27
C VAL A 124 4.29 -15.10 -7.92
N ARG A 125 4.98 -13.98 -7.89
CA ARG A 125 5.52 -13.37 -6.68
C ARG A 125 4.77 -12.07 -6.41
N VAL A 126 4.19 -11.97 -5.24
CA VAL A 126 3.44 -10.78 -4.79
C VAL A 126 4.23 -10.13 -3.66
N GLU A 127 4.72 -8.93 -3.92
CA GLU A 127 5.42 -8.11 -2.93
C GLU A 127 4.47 -7.09 -2.33
N SER A 128 4.49 -6.99 -1.02
CA SER A 128 3.77 -5.99 -0.24
C SER A 128 4.66 -5.42 0.86
N PRO A 129 4.31 -4.30 1.52
CA PRO A 129 5.03 -3.79 2.69
C PRO A 129 5.13 -4.77 3.85
N LEU A 130 4.28 -5.80 3.88
CA LEU A 130 4.25 -6.83 4.92
C LEU A 130 5.11 -8.06 4.61
N GLY A 131 5.65 -8.14 3.41
CA GLY A 131 6.48 -9.26 2.97
C GLY A 131 6.22 -9.68 1.53
N ILE A 132 6.79 -10.83 1.19
CA ILE A 132 6.73 -11.41 -0.15
C ILE A 132 6.04 -12.75 -0.05
N ASP A 133 5.04 -12.94 -0.89
CA ASP A 133 4.40 -14.23 -1.11
C ASP A 133 4.69 -14.74 -2.51
N SER A 134 4.74 -16.04 -2.65
CA SER A 134 4.88 -16.66 -3.96
C SER A 134 3.98 -17.88 -4.09
N VAL A 135 3.34 -18.00 -5.24
CA VAL A 135 2.51 -19.14 -5.59
C VAL A 135 3.00 -19.69 -6.91
N ASP A 136 3.21 -20.98 -6.92
CA ASP A 136 3.54 -21.71 -8.15
C ASP A 136 2.24 -22.32 -8.69
N PHE A 137 2.09 -22.26 -10.01
CA PHE A 137 1.00 -22.94 -10.69
C PHE A 137 1.50 -23.62 -11.95
N LYS A 138 0.80 -24.68 -12.33
CA LYS A 138 1.08 -25.47 -13.50
C LYS A 138 0.09 -25.15 -14.59
N GLN A 139 0.60 -24.88 -15.78
CA GLN A 139 -0.19 -24.81 -17.00
C GLN A 139 0.00 -26.12 -17.75
N ILE A 140 -1.10 -26.78 -18.04
CA ILE A 140 -1.13 -27.98 -18.85
C ILE A 140 -1.69 -27.62 -20.22
N LYS A 141 -0.87 -27.63 -21.22
CA LYS A 141 -1.26 -27.44 -22.61
C LYS A 141 -1.38 -28.80 -23.26
N ARG A 142 -2.57 -29.16 -23.68
CA ARG A 142 -2.84 -30.42 -24.37
C ARG A 142 -3.13 -30.14 -25.84
N ASP A 143 -2.25 -30.57 -26.70
CA ASP A 143 -2.44 -30.55 -28.16
C ASP A 143 -3.01 -31.90 -28.61
N ALA A 144 -4.15 -31.89 -29.26
CA ALA A 144 -4.77 -33.06 -29.83
C ALA A 144 -4.78 -32.96 -31.34
N PHE A 145 -4.39 -34.02 -31.99
CA PHE A 145 -4.38 -34.13 -33.45
C PHE A 145 -5.14 -35.37 -33.89
N SER A 146 -6.07 -35.18 -34.85
CA SER A 146 -6.79 -36.29 -35.51
C SER A 146 -6.98 -36.01 -36.97
N SER A 147 -6.90 -37.05 -37.80
CA SER A 147 -7.22 -36.94 -39.22
C SER A 147 -8.73 -36.88 -39.52
N LEU A 148 -9.58 -37.23 -38.54
CA LEU A 148 -11.03 -37.22 -38.69
C LEU A 148 -11.67 -36.32 -37.63
N PRO A 149 -12.62 -35.43 -38.00
CA PRO A 149 -13.36 -34.57 -37.05
C PRO A 149 -14.13 -35.37 -36.00
N ILE A 150 -14.57 -36.57 -36.35
CA ILE A 150 -15.32 -37.47 -35.45
C ILE A 150 -14.49 -37.89 -34.24
N GLY A 151 -13.16 -37.96 -34.35
CA GLY A 151 -12.27 -38.29 -33.27
C GLY A 151 -12.35 -37.29 -32.07
N PHE A 152 -12.83 -36.08 -32.31
CA PHE A 152 -13.00 -35.04 -31.27
C PHE A 152 -14.39 -35.00 -30.63
N LEU A 153 -15.37 -35.76 -31.10
CA LEU A 153 -16.73 -35.75 -30.55
C LEU A 153 -16.76 -36.05 -29.03
N PRO A 154 -15.98 -37.00 -28.49
CA PRO A 154 -15.95 -37.21 -27.02
C PRO A 154 -15.40 -36.01 -26.26
N TYR A 155 -14.54 -35.22 -26.86
CA TYR A 155 -13.93 -34.02 -26.27
C TYR A 155 -14.84 -32.80 -26.32
N ALA A 156 -15.62 -32.65 -27.39
CA ALA A 156 -16.59 -31.59 -27.51
C ALA A 156 -17.71 -31.68 -26.47
N PHE A 157 -17.92 -32.87 -25.87
CA PHE A 157 -18.93 -33.13 -24.85
C PHE A 157 -18.35 -33.18 -23.44
N SER A 158 -17.03 -33.14 -23.25
CA SER A 158 -16.41 -33.03 -21.93
C SER A 158 -16.37 -31.56 -21.49
N LEU A 159 -17.48 -31.10 -20.95
CA LEU A 159 -17.70 -29.70 -20.52
C LEU A 159 -16.81 -29.26 -19.36
N ASP A 160 -16.23 -30.18 -18.60
CA ASP A 160 -15.43 -29.88 -17.41
C ASP A 160 -14.12 -29.13 -17.70
N GLY A 161 -13.65 -29.18 -18.93
CA GLY A 161 -12.49 -28.45 -19.37
C GLY A 161 -12.69 -26.95 -19.64
N TYR A 162 -13.92 -26.50 -19.83
CA TYR A 162 -14.24 -25.12 -20.23
C TYR A 162 -14.21 -24.09 -19.13
N ALA A 163 -14.31 -24.52 -17.88
CA ALA A 163 -14.44 -23.61 -16.74
C ALA A 163 -13.16 -22.82 -16.44
N ASN A 164 -11.99 -23.28 -16.89
CA ASN A 164 -10.68 -22.71 -16.51
C ASN A 164 -9.81 -22.22 -17.71
N GLY A 165 -10.41 -21.71 -18.75
CA GLY A 165 -9.65 -21.09 -19.83
C GLY A 165 -9.32 -21.99 -21.01
N ILE A 166 -10.13 -23.01 -21.28
CA ILE A 166 -10.00 -23.81 -22.50
C ILE A 166 -10.52 -23.03 -23.69
N ALA A 167 -9.66 -22.81 -24.62
CA ALA A 167 -10.03 -22.43 -25.98
C ALA A 167 -10.05 -23.69 -26.85
N ASP A 168 -11.22 -24.25 -27.10
CA ASP A 168 -11.40 -25.28 -28.10
C ASP A 168 -11.47 -24.62 -29.48
N HIS A 169 -10.45 -24.82 -30.28
CA HIS A 169 -10.34 -24.19 -31.58
C HIS A 169 -10.17 -25.21 -32.68
N ASN A 170 -11.25 -25.86 -33.00
CA ASN A 170 -11.37 -26.45 -34.33
C ASN A 170 -11.40 -25.33 -35.37
N THR A 171 -10.33 -25.20 -36.12
CA THR A 171 -10.27 -24.38 -37.35
C THR A 171 -10.02 -22.88 -37.23
N LEU A 172 -9.81 -22.34 -36.07
CA LEU A 172 -9.61 -20.89 -35.93
C LEU A 172 -8.16 -20.47 -36.22
N ASP A 173 -8.08 -19.26 -36.69
CA ASP A 173 -6.86 -18.54 -37.00
C ASP A 173 -5.86 -18.60 -35.82
N LYS A 174 -4.56 -18.64 -36.16
CA LYS A 174 -3.46 -18.71 -35.19
C LYS A 174 -3.48 -17.58 -34.18
N GLU A 175 -3.89 -16.37 -34.58
CA GLU A 175 -3.96 -15.20 -33.72
C GLU A 175 -5.04 -15.36 -32.63
N THR A 176 -6.22 -15.89 -32.99
CA THR A 176 -7.30 -16.16 -32.05
C THR A 176 -6.92 -17.21 -31.02
N ARG A 177 -6.16 -18.26 -31.42
CA ARG A 177 -5.64 -19.28 -30.49
C ARG A 177 -4.64 -18.70 -29.53
N MET A 178 -3.72 -17.88 -30.03
CA MET A 178 -2.71 -17.23 -29.14
C MET A 178 -3.37 -16.26 -28.16
N GLY A 179 -4.39 -15.52 -28.62
CA GLY A 179 -5.16 -14.62 -27.77
C GLY A 179 -5.87 -15.35 -26.63
N ALA A 180 -6.52 -16.48 -26.93
CA ALA A 180 -7.22 -17.27 -25.90
C ALA A 180 -6.26 -17.93 -24.89
N VAL A 181 -5.11 -18.41 -25.32
CA VAL A 181 -4.08 -18.93 -24.44
C VAL A 181 -3.53 -17.83 -23.54
N ALA A 182 -3.29 -16.63 -24.08
CA ALA A 182 -2.82 -15.48 -23.31
C ALA A 182 -3.88 -15.00 -22.30
N GLU A 183 -5.16 -14.99 -22.66
CA GLU A 183 -6.25 -14.66 -21.72
C GLU A 183 -6.36 -15.69 -20.61
N GLY A 184 -6.27 -16.98 -20.93
CA GLY A 184 -6.28 -18.07 -19.95
C GLY A 184 -5.13 -17.93 -18.95
N LEU A 185 -3.91 -17.63 -19.42
CA LEU A 185 -2.76 -17.41 -18.59
C LEU A 185 -2.94 -16.18 -17.69
N THR A 186 -3.46 -15.08 -18.23
CA THR A 186 -3.75 -13.85 -17.46
C THR A 186 -4.77 -14.12 -16.35
N ASN A 187 -5.81 -14.90 -16.64
CA ASN A 187 -6.81 -15.30 -15.62
C ASN A 187 -6.19 -16.19 -14.54
N ALA A 188 -5.30 -17.12 -14.91
CA ALA A 188 -4.61 -17.98 -13.95
C ALA A 188 -3.67 -17.17 -13.03
N VAL A 189 -2.92 -16.22 -13.58
CA VAL A 189 -2.10 -15.29 -12.80
C VAL A 189 -2.98 -14.48 -11.86
N ALA A 190 -4.11 -13.96 -12.32
CA ALA A 190 -5.03 -13.21 -11.47
C ALA A 190 -5.54 -14.05 -10.29
N GLN A 191 -5.93 -15.29 -10.53
CA GLN A 191 -6.36 -16.22 -9.48
C GLN A 191 -5.22 -16.56 -8.52
N ALA A 192 -4.01 -16.78 -9.03
CA ALA A 192 -2.81 -17.01 -8.23
C ALA A 192 -2.52 -15.82 -7.29
N VAL A 193 -2.60 -14.58 -7.80
CA VAL A 193 -2.45 -13.37 -6.96
C VAL A 193 -3.55 -13.30 -5.90
N ILE A 194 -4.81 -13.44 -6.30
CA ILE A 194 -5.96 -13.41 -5.37
C ILE A 194 -5.78 -14.44 -4.27
N SER A 195 -5.21 -15.59 -4.60
CA SER A 195 -4.97 -16.64 -3.63
C SER A 195 -3.94 -16.29 -2.56
N THR A 196 -3.08 -15.30 -2.78
CA THR A 196 -2.12 -14.81 -1.76
C THR A 196 -2.72 -13.75 -0.84
N LEU A 197 -3.89 -13.19 -1.17
CA LEU A 197 -4.51 -12.13 -0.40
C LEU A 197 -5.08 -12.67 0.92
N SER A 198 -4.90 -11.91 1.99
CA SER A 198 -5.38 -12.29 3.33
C SER A 198 -5.94 -11.07 4.04
N LYS A 199 -7.16 -11.19 4.56
CA LYS A 199 -7.78 -10.16 5.39
C LYS A 199 -6.97 -9.87 6.65
N VAL A 200 -6.39 -10.89 7.27
CA VAL A 200 -5.57 -10.75 8.48
C VAL A 200 -4.35 -9.87 8.20
N ARG A 201 -3.69 -10.06 7.06
CA ARG A 201 -2.56 -9.22 6.64
C ARG A 201 -3.00 -7.80 6.32
N TYR A 202 -4.11 -7.63 5.64
CA TYR A 202 -4.66 -6.30 5.37
C TYR A 202 -4.97 -5.54 6.67
N ASP A 203 -5.62 -6.18 7.63
CA ASP A 203 -5.94 -5.58 8.93
C ASP A 203 -4.67 -5.22 9.73
N ALA A 204 -3.62 -6.06 9.65
CA ALA A 204 -2.32 -5.78 10.25
C ALA A 204 -1.66 -4.53 9.61
N TYR A 205 -1.71 -4.42 8.28
CA TYR A 205 -1.22 -3.24 7.56
C TYR A 205 -1.96 -1.96 7.96
N MET A 206 -3.29 -2.01 8.01
CA MET A 206 -4.10 -0.85 8.42
C MET A 206 -3.79 -0.41 9.85
N LYS A 207 -3.57 -1.36 10.75
CA LYS A 207 -3.15 -1.08 12.13
C LYS A 207 -1.77 -0.42 12.18
N GLU A 208 -0.84 -0.89 11.39
CA GLU A 208 0.51 -0.30 11.31
C GLU A 208 0.47 1.11 10.71
N LEU A 209 -0.29 1.31 9.63
CA LEU A 209 -0.51 2.62 9.01
C LEU A 209 -1.07 3.63 10.02
N ALA A 210 -2.10 3.23 10.77
CA ALA A 210 -2.71 4.07 11.80
C ALA A 210 -1.70 4.40 12.93
N ASN A 211 -0.89 3.45 13.35
CA ASN A 211 0.15 3.67 14.36
C ASN A 211 1.24 4.62 13.86
N ASN A 212 1.66 4.49 12.59
CA ASN A 212 2.66 5.37 12.00
C ASN A 212 2.14 6.80 11.83
N ALA A 213 0.87 6.96 11.39
CA ALA A 213 0.21 8.26 11.33
C ALA A 213 0.11 8.92 12.72
N ARG A 214 -0.24 8.14 13.76
CA ARG A 214 -0.27 8.62 15.14
C ARG A 214 1.12 9.04 15.64
N LYS A 215 2.16 8.24 15.38
CA LYS A 215 3.55 8.58 15.75
C LYS A 215 4.01 9.85 15.05
N LYS A 216 3.70 10.00 13.75
CA LYS A 216 4.03 11.19 12.96
C LYS A 216 3.35 12.43 13.57
N LYS A 217 2.06 12.35 13.88
CA LYS A 217 1.32 13.45 14.50
C LYS A 217 1.91 13.85 15.86
N ILE A 218 2.24 12.89 16.72
CA ILE A 218 2.88 13.14 18.02
C ILE A 218 4.25 13.82 17.82
N ALA A 219 5.04 13.37 16.83
CA ALA A 219 6.33 13.98 16.53
C ALA A 219 6.19 15.42 16.00
N GLU A 220 5.20 15.67 15.14
CA GLU A 220 4.90 17.01 14.63
C GLU A 220 4.44 17.97 15.75
N GLU A 221 3.57 17.50 16.66
CA GLU A 221 3.14 18.27 17.83
C GLU A 221 4.30 18.55 18.77
N ALA A 222 5.19 17.57 19.01
CA ALA A 222 6.38 17.74 19.82
C ALA A 222 7.36 18.76 19.20
N ASN A 223 7.59 18.68 17.89
CA ASN A 223 8.42 19.64 17.16
C ASN A 223 7.82 21.04 17.18
N HIS A 224 6.52 21.16 16.99
CA HIS A 224 5.83 22.44 17.08
C HIS A 224 5.97 23.05 18.47
N ARG A 225 5.74 22.26 19.52
CA ARG A 225 5.92 22.69 20.93
C ARG A 225 7.35 23.17 21.17
N GLU A 226 8.36 22.41 20.75
CA GLU A 226 9.77 22.77 20.93
C GLU A 226 10.13 24.05 20.17
N ASN A 227 9.59 24.25 18.96
CA ASN A 227 9.80 25.49 18.22
C ASN A 227 9.21 26.70 18.94
N VAL A 228 8.02 26.57 19.52
CA VAL A 228 7.39 27.66 20.32
C VAL A 228 8.23 27.97 21.57
N LEU A 229 8.74 26.96 22.26
CA LEU A 229 9.63 27.15 23.41
C LEU A 229 10.93 27.86 23.00
N ARG A 230 11.51 27.47 21.87
CA ARG A 230 12.73 28.10 21.34
C ARG A 230 12.50 29.56 20.94
N MET A 231 11.35 29.86 20.33
CA MET A 231 10.99 31.25 20.03
C MET A 231 10.88 32.09 21.30
N ALA A 232 10.31 31.57 22.37
CA ALA A 232 10.23 32.30 23.63
C ALA A 232 11.61 32.59 24.23
N GLU A 233 12.57 31.65 24.12
CA GLU A 233 13.94 31.82 24.61
C GLU A 233 14.75 32.85 23.83
N HIS A 234 14.67 32.79 22.50
CA HIS A 234 15.64 33.47 21.61
C HIS A 234 15.09 34.65 20.82
N GLY A 235 13.77 34.75 20.68
CA GLY A 235 13.10 35.84 19.96
C GLY A 235 11.68 35.47 19.59
N TRP A 236 10.72 36.13 20.25
CA TRP A 236 9.31 35.97 19.95
C TRP A 236 8.94 36.80 18.69
N PRO A 237 7.99 36.35 17.86
CA PRO A 237 7.50 37.16 16.75
C PRO A 237 7.05 38.54 17.23
N GLN A 238 7.47 39.60 16.50
CA GLN A 238 7.15 41.00 16.84
C GLN A 238 7.60 41.42 18.26
N GLU A 239 8.66 40.82 18.79
CA GLU A 239 9.15 41.03 20.14
C GLU A 239 9.43 42.52 20.46
N SER A 240 9.98 43.29 19.51
CA SER A 240 10.20 44.71 19.69
C SER A 240 8.92 45.48 19.97
N THR A 241 7.86 45.17 19.20
CA THR A 241 6.55 45.81 19.36
C THR A 241 5.91 45.42 20.69
N LEU A 242 6.03 44.16 21.08
CA LEU A 242 5.52 43.67 22.37
C LEU A 242 6.28 44.28 23.55
N ARG A 243 7.59 44.44 23.39
CA ARG A 243 8.43 45.13 24.39
C ARG A 243 7.99 46.55 24.59
N ASP A 244 7.85 47.32 23.51
CA ASP A 244 7.45 48.73 23.56
C ASP A 244 6.06 48.89 24.18
N PHE A 245 5.17 47.98 23.90
CA PHE A 245 3.85 47.90 24.52
C PHE A 245 3.95 47.59 26.01
N ALA A 246 4.73 46.54 26.39
CA ALA A 246 4.90 46.16 27.79
C ALA A 246 5.52 47.27 28.66
N VAL A 247 6.56 47.93 28.14
CA VAL A 247 7.24 49.03 28.84
C VAL A 247 6.31 50.25 29.01
N LYS A 248 5.45 50.54 28.03
CA LYS A 248 4.52 51.66 28.06
C LYS A 248 3.36 51.45 29.03
N GLU A 249 2.83 50.23 29.07
CA GLU A 249 1.61 49.89 29.82
C GLU A 249 1.87 49.40 31.25
N THR A 250 3.06 48.81 31.53
CA THR A 250 3.40 48.25 32.86
C THR A 250 4.86 48.40 33.20
N THR A 251 5.11 48.84 34.43
CA THR A 251 6.44 48.85 35.01
C THR A 251 6.82 47.43 35.46
N GLY A 252 7.96 46.92 34.98
CA GLY A 252 8.55 45.67 35.46
C GLY A 252 8.18 44.37 34.70
N LEU A 253 7.16 44.36 33.83
CA LEU A 253 6.80 43.17 33.06
C LEU A 253 7.93 42.73 32.15
N TRP A 254 8.54 43.68 31.43
CA TRP A 254 9.66 43.35 30.53
C TRP A 254 10.91 42.91 31.31
N ASP A 255 11.18 43.52 32.44
CA ASP A 255 12.29 43.11 33.31
C ASP A 255 12.10 41.70 33.87
N ALA A 256 10.87 41.30 34.18
CA ALA A 256 10.54 39.93 34.56
C ALA A 256 10.79 38.93 33.41
N ILE A 257 10.45 39.29 32.17
CA ILE A 257 10.74 38.48 30.97
C ILE A 257 12.24 38.29 30.78
N VAL A 258 13.03 39.38 30.88
CA VAL A 258 14.49 39.35 30.77
C VAL A 258 15.11 38.49 31.88
N SER A 259 14.66 38.68 33.13
CA SER A 259 15.13 37.87 34.26
C SER A 259 14.80 36.39 34.11
N LEU A 260 13.63 36.06 33.62
CA LEU A 260 13.22 34.70 33.37
C LEU A 260 14.05 34.04 32.23
N ARG A 261 14.38 34.77 31.16
CA ARG A 261 15.29 34.29 30.10
C ARG A 261 16.70 34.01 30.66
N ALA A 262 17.20 34.91 31.49
CA ALA A 262 18.52 34.70 32.16
C ALA A 262 18.50 33.42 33.01
N GLU A 263 17.47 33.21 33.80
CA GLU A 263 17.32 32.01 34.63
C GLU A 263 17.20 30.74 33.80
N ILE A 264 16.44 30.77 32.71
CA ILE A 264 16.33 29.65 31.74
C ILE A 264 17.72 29.30 31.19
N SER A 265 18.53 30.30 30.85
CA SER A 265 19.89 30.08 30.33
C SER A 265 20.79 29.44 31.41
N ILE A 266 20.70 29.86 32.64
CA ILE A 266 21.45 29.28 33.77
C ILE A 266 21.05 27.80 33.97
N ARG A 267 19.75 27.51 33.97
CA ARG A 267 19.24 26.13 34.14
C ARG A 267 19.63 25.24 32.97
N LYS A 268 19.62 25.77 31.73
CA LYS A 268 20.10 25.06 30.55
C LYS A 268 21.56 24.65 30.70
N ASN A 269 22.43 25.57 31.13
CA ASN A 269 23.84 25.28 31.34
C ASN A 269 24.04 24.24 32.47
N ARG A 270 23.29 24.35 33.56
CA ARG A 270 23.32 23.35 34.65
C ARG A 270 22.87 21.98 34.15
N LEU A 271 21.80 21.91 33.37
CA LEU A 271 21.29 20.65 32.79
C LEU A 271 22.34 20.01 31.87
N GLN A 272 23.04 20.83 31.06
CA GLN A 272 24.11 20.34 30.20
C GLN A 272 25.28 19.78 31.03
N MET A 273 25.72 20.49 32.03
CA MET A 273 26.79 20.03 32.91
C MET A 273 26.43 18.70 33.63
N LEU A 274 25.21 18.58 34.14
CA LEU A 274 24.71 17.33 34.73
C LEU A 274 24.69 16.19 33.72
N SER A 275 24.19 16.45 32.53
CA SER A 275 24.15 15.46 31.43
C SER A 275 25.55 14.94 31.10
N ASP A 276 26.52 15.85 30.97
CA ASP A 276 27.90 15.50 30.61
C ASP A 276 28.61 14.73 31.74
N ALA A 277 28.39 15.14 33.00
CA ALA A 277 28.92 14.43 34.17
C ALA A 277 28.36 12.99 34.26
N ILE A 278 27.02 12.82 34.12
CA ILE A 278 26.36 11.52 34.21
C ILE A 278 26.83 10.58 33.06
N LYS A 279 26.95 11.12 31.84
CA LYS A 279 27.50 10.37 30.70
C LYS A 279 28.96 9.97 30.92
N GLY A 280 29.76 10.85 31.53
CA GLY A 280 31.15 10.55 31.91
C GLY A 280 31.28 9.36 32.85
N PHE A 281 30.25 9.07 33.65
CA PHE A 281 30.16 7.88 34.50
C PHE A 281 29.50 6.68 33.82
N GLY A 282 29.21 6.74 32.51
CA GLY A 282 28.58 5.67 31.76
C GLY A 282 27.10 5.45 32.09
N ARG A 283 26.44 6.43 32.75
CA ARG A 283 25.02 6.37 33.10
C ARG A 283 24.16 7.15 32.11
N LYS A 284 22.88 6.85 32.09
CA LYS A 284 21.91 7.58 31.26
C LYS A 284 21.35 8.76 32.09
N PRO A 285 21.37 9.99 31.54
CA PRO A 285 20.84 11.15 32.26
C PRO A 285 19.35 10.99 32.64
N ASP A 286 18.53 10.39 31.82
CA ASP A 286 17.10 10.24 32.06
C ASP A 286 16.75 9.24 33.18
N GLU A 287 17.74 8.56 33.76
CA GLU A 287 17.60 7.66 34.90
C GLU A 287 18.09 8.33 36.23
N ASP A 288 18.69 9.53 36.12
CA ASP A 288 19.22 10.26 37.26
C ASP A 288 18.21 11.24 37.87
N ALA A 289 17.95 11.16 39.15
CA ALA A 289 16.93 11.95 39.86
C ALA A 289 17.21 13.46 39.81
N ASP A 290 18.47 13.87 39.94
CA ASP A 290 18.84 15.29 39.93
C ASP A 290 18.72 15.87 38.52
N TYR A 291 19.07 15.09 37.50
CA TYR A 291 18.87 15.48 36.14
C TYR A 291 17.38 15.62 35.78
N ILE A 292 16.54 14.65 36.15
CA ILE A 292 15.09 14.69 35.94
C ILE A 292 14.47 15.91 36.61
N LYS A 293 14.87 16.20 37.87
CA LYS A 293 14.40 17.38 38.58
C LYS A 293 14.80 18.67 37.88
N CYS A 294 16.08 18.81 37.54
CA CYS A 294 16.61 20.00 36.86
C CYS A 294 15.94 20.21 35.49
N LYS A 295 15.69 19.13 34.74
CA LYS A 295 14.96 19.14 33.45
C LYS A 295 13.52 19.61 33.65
N GLY A 296 12.82 19.10 34.65
CA GLY A 296 11.46 19.53 34.99
C GLY A 296 11.37 21.03 35.32
N GLU A 297 12.32 21.55 36.10
CA GLU A 297 12.41 22.97 36.43
C GLU A 297 12.71 23.83 35.17
N TYR A 298 13.61 23.38 34.31
CA TYR A 298 13.93 24.04 33.06
C TYR A 298 12.72 24.10 32.12
N ASP A 299 12.02 22.97 31.95
CA ASP A 299 10.83 22.89 31.06
C ASP A 299 9.67 23.72 31.64
N ALA A 300 9.51 23.77 32.96
CA ALA A 300 8.51 24.62 33.61
C ALA A 300 8.79 26.11 33.37
N ALA A 301 10.05 26.53 33.48
CA ALA A 301 10.44 27.91 33.20
C ALA A 301 10.21 28.33 31.74
N ARG A 302 10.56 27.48 30.80
CA ARG A 302 10.29 27.69 29.36
C ARG A 302 8.79 27.81 29.08
N SER A 303 7.98 26.92 29.66
CA SER A 303 6.54 26.93 29.51
C SER A 303 5.89 28.19 30.08
N ALA A 304 6.37 28.66 31.23
CA ALA A 304 5.93 29.91 31.83
C ALA A 304 6.24 31.10 30.89
N LEU A 305 7.44 31.17 30.33
CA LEU A 305 7.84 32.21 29.40
C LEU A 305 6.95 32.26 28.14
N VAL A 306 6.62 31.10 27.55
CA VAL A 306 5.65 30.98 26.43
C VAL A 306 4.29 31.54 26.84
N GLN A 307 3.82 31.19 28.04
CA GLN A 307 2.52 31.66 28.53
C GLN A 307 2.50 33.17 28.70
N ILE A 308 3.58 33.76 29.19
CA ILE A 308 3.74 35.21 29.34
C ILE A 308 3.68 35.89 27.96
N PHE A 309 4.43 35.42 26.97
CA PHE A 309 4.41 35.99 25.62
C PHE A 309 3.03 35.87 24.96
N LYS A 310 2.37 34.73 25.06
CA LYS A 310 1.00 34.55 24.52
C LYS A 310 -0.01 35.49 25.20
N SER A 311 0.11 35.69 26.50
CA SER A 311 -0.75 36.61 27.26
C SER A 311 -0.48 38.07 26.86
N LEU A 312 0.79 38.43 26.68
CA LEU A 312 1.20 39.76 26.23
C LEU A 312 0.74 40.06 24.81
N GLU A 313 0.86 39.10 23.90
CA GLU A 313 0.35 39.22 22.51
C GLU A 313 -1.16 39.40 22.50
N SER A 314 -1.89 38.63 23.32
CA SER A 314 -3.34 38.77 23.45
C SER A 314 -3.74 40.14 24.01
N ALA A 315 -3.01 40.66 24.98
CA ALA A 315 -3.23 42.00 25.53
C ALA A 315 -2.92 43.09 24.49
N TYR A 316 -1.86 42.96 23.73
CA TYR A 316 -1.50 43.89 22.65
C TYR A 316 -2.56 43.89 21.54
N LEU A 317 -3.04 42.73 21.09
CA LEU A 317 -4.09 42.61 20.09
C LEU A 317 -5.43 43.22 20.60
N ALA A 318 -5.78 43.00 21.87
CA ALA A 318 -6.93 43.58 22.49
C ALA A 318 -6.84 45.12 22.57
N ALA A 319 -5.63 45.65 22.90
CA ALA A 319 -5.38 47.08 22.92
C ALA A 319 -5.53 47.72 21.53
N ASN A 320 -4.97 47.10 20.51
CA ASN A 320 -5.05 47.58 19.14
C ASN A 320 -6.48 47.54 18.59
N LYS A 321 -7.22 46.46 18.85
CA LYS A 321 -8.64 46.34 18.47
C LYS A 321 -9.49 47.38 19.17
N ASN A 322 -9.23 47.68 20.44
CA ASN A 322 -9.95 48.68 21.21
C ASN A 322 -9.60 50.12 20.78
N ASN A 323 -8.35 50.38 20.40
CA ASN A 323 -7.96 51.69 19.82
C ASN A 323 -8.63 51.96 18.47
N ALA A 324 -8.83 50.93 17.65
CA ALA A 324 -9.61 51.04 16.41
C ALA A 324 -11.09 51.34 16.63
N LEU A 325 -11.64 51.06 17.83
CA LEU A 325 -13.02 51.28 18.24
C LEU A 325 -13.22 52.61 19.03
N TYR A 326 -12.38 53.62 18.80
CA TYR A 326 -12.58 55.00 19.34
C TYR A 326 -12.46 55.16 20.87
N GLY A 327 -11.45 54.57 21.46
CA GLY A 327 -10.92 55.04 22.76
C GLY A 327 -11.92 55.19 23.93
N SER A 328 -13.00 54.39 23.97
CA SER A 328 -13.96 54.46 25.06
C SER A 328 -13.30 54.14 26.40
N ALA A 329 -13.74 54.75 27.47
CA ALA A 329 -13.25 54.49 28.82
C ALA A 329 -13.30 53.00 29.20
N GLU A 330 -14.35 52.32 28.73
CA GLU A 330 -14.50 50.86 28.90
C GLU A 330 -13.46 50.04 28.15
N ALA A 331 -13.11 50.43 26.92
CA ALA A 331 -12.07 49.74 26.11
C ALA A 331 -10.72 49.89 26.78
N ARG A 332 -10.37 51.06 27.28
CA ARG A 332 -9.14 51.29 28.07
C ARG A 332 -9.12 50.49 29.36
N ALA A 333 -10.24 50.40 30.11
CA ALA A 333 -10.34 49.60 31.31
C ALA A 333 -10.16 48.10 31.04
N ARG A 334 -10.72 47.56 29.92
CA ARG A 334 -10.50 46.14 29.52
C ARG A 334 -9.06 45.87 29.14
N THR A 335 -8.42 46.75 28.40
CA THR A 335 -6.99 46.63 28.05
C THR A 335 -6.14 46.63 29.31
N ARG A 336 -6.37 47.58 30.21
CA ARG A 336 -5.64 47.67 31.47
C ARG A 336 -5.78 46.41 32.32
N LYS A 337 -7.01 45.86 32.43
CA LYS A 337 -7.27 44.59 33.10
C LYS A 337 -6.50 43.42 32.50
N ALA A 338 -6.45 43.34 31.15
CA ALA A 338 -5.70 42.29 30.46
C ALA A 338 -4.19 42.40 30.66
N VAL A 339 -3.65 43.63 30.71
CA VAL A 339 -2.27 43.90 30.98
C VAL A 339 -1.89 43.61 32.45
N ASP A 340 -2.73 44.01 33.38
CA ASP A 340 -2.56 43.73 34.82
C ASP A 340 -2.55 42.21 35.07
N GLU A 341 -3.43 41.43 34.41
CA GLU A 341 -3.47 39.98 34.50
C GLU A 341 -2.18 39.35 33.91
N CYS A 342 -1.70 39.86 32.76
CA CYS A 342 -0.45 39.42 32.18
C CYS A 342 0.73 39.68 33.10
N SER A 343 0.78 40.86 33.74
CA SER A 343 1.83 41.23 34.70
C SER A 343 1.79 40.34 35.94
N ARG A 344 0.60 40.04 36.46
CA ARG A 344 0.42 39.12 37.56
C ARG A 344 0.94 37.73 37.24
N ILE A 345 0.58 37.18 36.05
CA ILE A 345 1.07 35.87 35.62
C ILE A 345 2.61 35.87 35.49
N ALA A 346 3.19 36.94 34.95
CA ALA A 346 4.64 37.05 34.78
C ALA A 346 5.38 37.15 36.14
N ILE A 347 4.88 37.97 37.06
CA ILE A 347 5.47 38.13 38.40
C ILE A 347 5.34 36.83 39.19
N ASP A 348 4.15 36.19 39.17
CA ASP A 348 3.93 34.93 39.88
C ASP A 348 4.84 33.80 39.29
N ALA A 349 5.03 33.76 37.98
CA ALA A 349 5.94 32.80 37.33
C ALA A 349 7.39 33.07 37.71
N ALA A 350 7.83 34.33 37.65
CA ALA A 350 9.19 34.74 38.03
C ALA A 350 9.47 34.43 39.48
N ASP A 351 8.55 34.76 40.37
CA ASP A 351 8.66 34.50 41.83
C ASP A 351 8.76 33.02 42.15
N ARG A 352 7.92 32.18 41.53
CA ARG A 352 8.01 30.72 41.72
C ARG A 352 9.35 30.15 41.28
N ILE A 353 9.86 30.63 40.15
CA ILE A 353 11.11 30.14 39.55
C ILE A 353 12.34 30.66 40.29
N LEU A 354 12.28 31.91 40.80
CA LEU A 354 13.38 32.54 41.51
C LEU A 354 13.44 32.15 43.00
N LYS A 355 12.31 31.82 43.67
CA LYS A 355 12.26 31.39 45.04
C LYS A 355 12.74 29.96 45.29
N HIS A 356 12.90 29.15 44.27
CA HIS A 356 13.48 27.80 44.35
C HIS A 356 15.01 27.78 44.06
N LYS A 357 15.71 28.87 44.43
CA LYS A 357 17.18 28.90 44.47
C LYS A 357 17.78 28.20 45.65
#